data_4d4e5ad4a9d83f5f09f48edaae2f445d
#
_entry.id   4d4e5ad4a9d83f5f09f48edaae2f445d
#
_cell.length_a   1.000
_cell.length_b   1.000
_cell.length_c   1.000
_cell.angle_alpha   90.00
_cell.angle_beta   90.00
_cell.angle_gamma   90.00
#
_symmetry.space_group_name_H-M   'P 1'
#
loop_
_entity.id
_entity.type
_entity.pdbx_description
1 polymer ?
#
loop_
_entity_poly.entity_id
_entity_poly.type
_entity_poly.pdbx_seq_one_letter_code
_entity_poly.pdbx_strand_id
1 'polypeptide(L)'
;QMVKEMIRNHVDTRHAKIYLLGMTFKEDCPDVRNSRAVDIFHGLKDMGFDPIAVDPAADQADFERLYHVPLTPLSQVRDADVIAVLVAHKEFKALSPAEVRSLFVSCGEEETPLLFDVKSIYDPKEIRGEGLAYWNL
;
A
#
# COMPACT_ATOMS: atom_id res chain seq x y z
N GLN A 1 12.59 -1.45 5.72
CA GLN A 1 11.73 -1.99 6.81
C GLN A 1 10.61 -2.88 6.28
N MET A 2 9.91 -2.46 5.22
CA MET A 2 8.78 -3.24 4.66
C MET A 2 9.17 -4.69 4.31
N VAL A 3 10.28 -4.90 3.61
CA VAL A 3 10.73 -6.25 3.26
C VAL A 3 11.04 -7.09 4.48
N LYS A 4 11.63 -6.48 5.52
CA LYS A 4 11.87 -7.16 6.81
C LYS A 4 10.57 -7.61 7.47
N GLU A 5 9.55 -6.75 7.44
CA GLU A 5 8.24 -7.11 7.99
C GLU A 5 7.55 -8.20 7.18
N MET A 6 7.71 -8.20 5.85
CA MET A 6 7.20 -9.27 4.99
C MET A 6 7.81 -10.61 5.40
N ILE A 7 9.13 -10.68 5.55
CA ILE A 7 9.83 -11.90 5.96
C ILE A 7 9.37 -12.34 7.34
N ARG A 8 9.26 -11.41 8.29
CA ARG A 8 8.83 -11.71 9.67
C ARG A 8 7.43 -12.32 9.72
N ASN A 9 6.54 -11.89 8.83
CA ASN A 9 5.16 -12.37 8.77
C ASN A 9 4.95 -13.49 7.74
N HIS A 10 6.03 -14.09 7.27
CA HIS A 10 6.02 -15.22 6.33
C HIS A 10 5.30 -14.93 5.01
N VAL A 11 5.28 -13.67 4.58
CA VAL A 11 4.75 -13.32 3.25
C VAL A 11 5.68 -13.90 2.17
N ASP A 12 5.10 -14.57 1.18
CA ASP A 12 5.89 -15.10 0.07
C ASP A 12 6.46 -13.94 -0.76
N THR A 13 7.75 -13.66 -0.57
CA THR A 13 8.43 -12.55 -1.23
C THR A 13 8.62 -12.75 -2.73
N ARG A 14 8.44 -13.97 -3.24
CA ARG A 14 8.59 -14.26 -4.68
C ARG A 14 7.33 -13.91 -5.48
N HIS A 15 6.16 -14.00 -4.86
CA HIS A 15 4.87 -13.83 -5.53
C HIS A 15 3.96 -12.82 -4.82
N ALA A 16 4.51 -12.01 -3.91
CA ALA A 16 3.74 -11.06 -3.13
C ALA A 16 3.04 -10.02 -4.01
N LYS A 17 1.74 -9.86 -3.83
CA LYS A 17 0.97 -8.80 -4.45
C LYS A 17 0.99 -7.59 -3.52
N ILE A 18 1.72 -6.56 -3.94
CA ILE A 18 1.99 -5.35 -3.14
C ILE A 18 1.27 -4.16 -3.77
N TYR A 19 0.43 -3.49 -2.98
CA TYR A 19 -0.16 -2.21 -3.36
C TYR A 19 0.48 -1.07 -2.58
N LEU A 20 0.79 0.02 -3.28
CA LEU A 20 1.26 1.26 -2.67
C LEU A 20 0.15 2.29 -2.75
N LEU A 21 -0.41 2.66 -1.60
CA LEU A 21 -1.49 3.63 -1.51
C LEU A 21 -0.93 5.03 -1.23
N GLY A 22 -1.05 5.89 -2.22
CA GLY A 22 -0.60 7.27 -2.13
C GLY A 22 0.72 7.50 -2.86
N MET A 23 0.64 8.23 -3.97
CA MET A 23 1.77 8.53 -4.85
C MET A 23 1.96 10.03 -5.07
N THR A 24 1.21 10.88 -4.34
CA THR A 24 1.34 12.32 -4.43
C THR A 24 2.36 12.88 -3.45
N PHE A 25 2.69 14.15 -3.61
CA PHE A 25 3.62 14.86 -2.73
C PHE A 25 3.13 14.91 -1.28
N LYS A 26 1.82 15.16 -1.08
CA LYS A 26 1.21 15.24 0.26
C LYS A 26 -0.27 14.86 0.20
N GLU A 27 -0.87 14.70 1.39
CA GLU A 27 -2.26 14.30 1.55
C GLU A 27 -3.24 15.24 0.84
N ASP A 28 -4.24 14.65 0.22
CA ASP A 28 -5.37 15.35 -0.43
C ASP A 28 -4.94 16.37 -1.49
N CYS A 29 -3.77 16.18 -2.10
CA CYS A 29 -3.21 17.06 -3.11
C CYS A 29 -2.96 16.25 -4.40
N PRO A 30 -3.36 16.77 -5.58
CA PRO A 30 -3.14 16.07 -6.85
C PRO A 30 -1.70 16.16 -7.37
N ASP A 31 -0.85 16.99 -6.75
CA ASP A 31 0.52 17.23 -7.21
C ASP A 31 1.37 15.97 -7.06
N VAL A 32 1.87 15.47 -8.18
CA VAL A 32 2.69 14.25 -8.26
C VAL A 32 4.18 14.52 -8.40
N ARG A 33 4.58 15.79 -8.42
CA ARG A 33 6.00 16.18 -8.49
C ARG A 33 6.68 15.93 -7.15
N ASN A 34 7.95 15.58 -7.17
CA ASN A 34 8.75 15.33 -5.96
C ASN A 34 8.15 14.25 -5.03
N SER A 35 7.47 13.28 -5.59
CA SER A 35 6.88 12.19 -4.83
C SER A 35 7.95 11.22 -4.33
N ARG A 36 8.09 11.09 -3.02
CA ARG A 36 8.98 10.10 -2.40
C ARG A 36 8.43 8.68 -2.51
N ALA A 37 7.12 8.55 -2.68
CA ALA A 37 6.49 7.25 -2.90
C ALA A 37 6.98 6.59 -4.20
N VAL A 38 7.29 7.39 -5.22
CA VAL A 38 7.87 6.90 -6.47
C VAL A 38 9.23 6.25 -6.24
N ASP A 39 10.04 6.80 -5.34
CA ASP A 39 11.34 6.20 -4.99
C ASP A 39 11.16 4.82 -4.35
N ILE A 40 10.14 4.67 -3.51
CA ILE A 40 9.79 3.37 -2.90
C ILE A 40 9.33 2.39 -3.99
N PHE A 41 8.51 2.85 -4.92
CA PHE A 41 8.05 2.05 -6.06
C PHE A 41 9.25 1.51 -6.85
N HIS A 42 10.16 2.37 -7.26
CA HIS A 42 11.35 1.97 -8.01
C HIS A 42 12.29 1.09 -7.19
N GLY A 43 12.46 1.36 -5.91
CA GLY A 43 13.26 0.53 -5.02
C GLY A 43 12.74 -0.91 -4.92
N LEU A 44 11.43 -1.08 -4.86
CA LEU A 44 10.82 -2.41 -4.86
C LEU A 44 10.98 -3.10 -6.22
N LYS A 45 10.85 -2.37 -7.32
CA LYS A 45 11.11 -2.92 -8.66
C LYS A 45 12.54 -3.42 -8.79
N ASP A 46 13.50 -2.65 -8.29
CA ASP A 46 14.93 -3.01 -8.33
C ASP A 46 15.22 -4.26 -7.50
N MET A 47 14.43 -4.50 -6.45
CA MET A 47 14.51 -5.71 -5.62
C MET A 47 13.81 -6.93 -6.25
N GLY A 48 13.17 -6.77 -7.40
CA GLY A 48 12.47 -7.86 -8.09
C GLY A 48 10.97 -7.97 -7.77
N PHE A 49 10.41 -7.04 -7.00
CA PHE A 49 8.96 -6.97 -6.77
C PHE A 49 8.23 -6.28 -7.91
N ASP A 50 6.93 -6.46 -7.98
CA ASP A 50 6.07 -5.81 -8.97
C ASP A 50 4.95 -5.03 -8.26
N PRO A 51 5.28 -3.89 -7.63
CA PRO A 51 4.29 -3.10 -6.88
C PRO A 51 3.26 -2.46 -7.80
N ILE A 52 2.06 -2.27 -7.25
CA ILE A 52 0.94 -1.63 -7.95
C ILE A 52 0.66 -0.30 -7.26
N ALA A 53 0.70 0.79 -8.03
CA ALA A 53 0.47 2.13 -7.53
C ALA A 53 -1.01 2.49 -7.55
N VAL A 54 -1.51 3.04 -6.42
CA VAL A 54 -2.90 3.44 -6.25
C VAL A 54 -2.92 4.85 -5.66
N ASP A 55 -3.59 5.78 -6.33
CA ASP A 55 -3.79 7.11 -5.77
C ASP A 55 -5.06 7.77 -6.32
N PRO A 56 -6.14 7.87 -5.51
CA PRO A 56 -7.39 8.49 -5.95
C PRO A 56 -7.33 10.02 -6.04
N ALA A 57 -6.32 10.66 -5.45
CA ALA A 57 -6.18 12.13 -5.45
C ALA A 57 -5.25 12.64 -6.55
N ALA A 58 -4.34 11.79 -7.05
CA ALA A 58 -3.33 12.17 -8.03
C ALA A 58 -3.93 12.55 -9.38
N ASP A 59 -3.32 13.54 -10.03
CA ASP A 59 -3.55 13.76 -11.46
C ASP A 59 -2.94 12.59 -12.24
N GLN A 60 -3.81 11.71 -12.72
CA GLN A 60 -3.40 10.45 -13.37
C GLN A 60 -2.57 10.71 -14.63
N ALA A 61 -2.97 11.67 -15.47
CA ALA A 61 -2.27 11.98 -16.69
C ALA A 61 -0.86 12.49 -16.41
N ASP A 62 -0.70 13.39 -15.43
CA ASP A 62 0.60 13.89 -15.02
C ASP A 62 1.48 12.80 -14.43
N PHE A 63 0.91 11.93 -13.61
CA PHE A 63 1.66 10.83 -13.01
C PHE A 63 2.20 9.87 -14.08
N GLU A 64 1.36 9.45 -15.02
CA GLU A 64 1.78 8.56 -16.10
C GLU A 64 2.82 9.23 -17.01
N ARG A 65 2.65 10.54 -17.29
CA ARG A 65 3.58 11.29 -18.12
C ARG A 65 4.96 11.42 -17.47
N LEU A 66 5.00 11.66 -16.15
CA LEU A 66 6.26 11.86 -15.42
C LEU A 66 6.99 10.56 -15.11
N TYR A 67 6.27 9.52 -14.72
CA TYR A 67 6.88 8.32 -14.15
C TYR A 67 6.69 7.06 -14.98
N HIS A 68 5.86 7.11 -16.04
CA HIS A 68 5.54 5.96 -16.90
C HIS A 68 4.99 4.76 -16.12
N VAL A 69 4.25 5.03 -15.06
CA VAL A 69 3.62 4.04 -14.19
C VAL A 69 2.11 4.27 -14.22
N PRO A 70 1.29 3.23 -14.50
CA PRO A 70 -0.15 3.38 -14.43
C PRO A 70 -0.62 3.45 -12.98
N LEU A 71 -1.72 4.17 -12.74
CA LEU A 71 -2.41 4.18 -11.46
C LEU A 71 -3.62 3.25 -11.52
N THR A 72 -3.72 2.35 -10.56
CA THR A 72 -4.86 1.45 -10.42
C THR A 72 -5.92 2.12 -9.54
N PRO A 73 -7.21 2.09 -9.91
CA PRO A 73 -8.27 2.61 -9.05
C PRO A 73 -8.35 1.89 -7.71
N LEU A 74 -8.66 2.63 -6.64
CA LEU A 74 -8.83 2.05 -5.30
C LEU A 74 -9.88 0.93 -5.29
N SER A 75 -10.93 1.05 -6.09
CA SER A 75 -11.98 0.05 -6.22
C SER A 75 -11.51 -1.30 -6.79
N GLN A 76 -10.33 -1.34 -7.38
CA GLN A 76 -9.75 -2.56 -7.96
C GLN A 76 -8.71 -3.21 -7.04
N VAL A 77 -8.43 -2.64 -5.89
CA VAL A 77 -7.51 -3.23 -4.91
C VAL A 77 -8.14 -4.46 -4.30
N ARG A 78 -7.49 -5.62 -4.48
CA ARG A 78 -7.99 -6.90 -3.97
C ARG A 78 -6.88 -7.94 -3.90
N ASP A 79 -7.08 -8.94 -3.06
CA ASP A 79 -6.18 -10.09 -2.92
C ASP A 79 -4.74 -9.66 -2.62
N ALA A 80 -4.56 -8.59 -1.85
CA ALA A 80 -3.25 -8.08 -1.50
C ALA A 80 -2.57 -8.96 -0.45
N ASP A 81 -1.28 -9.17 -0.61
CA ASP A 81 -0.41 -9.73 0.43
C ASP A 81 0.17 -8.63 1.31
N VAL A 82 0.46 -7.48 0.70
CA VAL A 82 0.98 -6.30 1.39
C VAL A 82 0.30 -5.04 0.84
N ILE A 83 -0.12 -4.18 1.74
CA ILE A 83 -0.55 -2.82 1.40
C ILE A 83 0.30 -1.85 2.22
N ALA A 84 0.95 -0.92 1.54
CA ALA A 84 1.69 0.16 2.17
C ALA A 84 0.94 1.48 1.97
N VAL A 85 0.60 2.16 3.07
CA VAL A 85 -0.02 3.49 3.04
C VAL A 85 1.08 4.52 3.15
N LEU A 86 1.36 5.21 2.05
CA LEU A 86 2.48 6.16 1.95
C LEU A 86 2.04 7.62 2.04
N VAL A 87 0.77 7.91 1.73
CA VAL A 87 0.19 9.25 1.84
C VAL A 87 -1.19 9.13 2.50
N ALA A 88 -1.50 10.03 3.42
CA ALA A 88 -2.71 9.95 4.25
C ALA A 88 -3.93 10.59 3.58
N HIS A 89 -4.30 10.13 2.38
CA HIS A 89 -5.49 10.64 1.69
C HIS A 89 -6.78 10.32 2.44
N LYS A 90 -7.77 11.21 2.33
CA LYS A 90 -9.08 11.05 2.99
C LYS A 90 -9.79 9.75 2.57
N GLU A 91 -9.61 9.31 1.33
CA GLU A 91 -10.20 8.08 0.82
C GLU A 91 -9.70 6.85 1.59
N PHE A 92 -8.43 6.86 2.00
CA PHE A 92 -7.85 5.77 2.79
C PHE A 92 -8.31 5.84 4.25
N LYS A 93 -8.37 7.06 4.82
CA LYS A 93 -8.85 7.27 6.19
C LYS A 93 -10.31 6.87 6.36
N ALA A 94 -11.10 6.96 5.29
CA ALA A 94 -12.53 6.65 5.31
C ALA A 94 -12.81 5.14 5.37
N LEU A 95 -11.82 4.28 5.10
CA LEU A 95 -11.98 2.84 5.16
C LEU A 95 -12.10 2.35 6.61
N SER A 96 -13.18 1.59 6.89
CA SER A 96 -13.31 0.90 8.18
C SER A 96 -12.30 -0.25 8.28
N PRO A 97 -12.00 -0.77 9.49
CA PRO A 97 -11.14 -1.94 9.64
C PRO A 97 -11.60 -3.14 8.80
N ALA A 98 -12.90 -3.39 8.74
CA ALA A 98 -13.46 -4.47 7.92
C ALA A 98 -13.27 -4.21 6.42
N GLU A 99 -13.43 -2.96 5.97
CA GLU A 99 -13.16 -2.57 4.58
C GLU A 99 -11.68 -2.73 4.24
N VAL A 100 -10.78 -2.33 5.13
CA VAL A 100 -9.34 -2.56 4.97
C VAL A 100 -9.06 -4.05 4.84
N ARG A 101 -9.63 -4.89 5.72
CA ARG A 101 -9.45 -6.34 5.65
C ARG A 101 -9.88 -6.92 4.31
N SER A 102 -10.95 -6.40 3.73
CA SER A 102 -11.49 -6.89 2.45
C SER A 102 -10.55 -6.68 1.26
N LEU A 103 -9.56 -5.80 1.38
CA LEU A 103 -8.57 -5.55 0.32
C LEU A 103 -7.49 -6.64 0.23
N PHE A 104 -7.38 -7.45 1.27
CA PHE A 104 -6.33 -8.46 1.39
C PHE A 104 -6.84 -9.85 1.03
N VAL A 105 -5.88 -10.71 0.68
CA VAL A 105 -6.12 -12.14 0.48
C VAL A 105 -6.56 -12.79 1.81
N SER A 106 -7.28 -13.90 1.73
CA SER A 106 -7.61 -14.71 2.92
C SER A 106 -6.34 -15.24 3.56
N CYS A 107 -6.25 -15.17 4.90
CA CYS A 107 -5.10 -15.66 5.63
C CYS A 107 -4.97 -17.19 5.47
N GLY A 108 -3.76 -17.66 5.11
CA GLY A 108 -3.38 -19.05 5.30
C GLY A 108 -2.95 -19.30 6.74
N GLU A 109 -2.64 -20.56 7.07
CA GLU A 109 -2.20 -20.91 8.43
C GLU A 109 -0.82 -20.33 8.77
N GLU A 110 0.05 -20.16 7.77
CA GLU A 110 1.44 -19.73 7.94
C GLU A 110 1.72 -18.30 7.48
N GLU A 111 0.88 -17.76 6.61
CA GLU A 111 1.09 -16.44 6.03
C GLU A 111 0.07 -15.44 6.57
N THR A 112 0.55 -14.29 7.02
CA THR A 112 -0.30 -13.21 7.50
C THR A 112 -0.12 -11.99 6.61
N PRO A 113 -1.18 -11.52 5.93
CA PRO A 113 -1.10 -10.29 5.13
C PRO A 113 -0.69 -9.10 5.99
N LEU A 114 0.08 -8.19 5.40
CA LEU A 114 0.70 -7.07 6.11
C LEU A 114 0.13 -5.72 5.64
N LEU A 115 -0.35 -4.94 6.61
CA LEU A 115 -0.62 -3.52 6.41
C LEU A 115 0.57 -2.71 6.96
N PHE A 116 1.28 -2.04 6.06
CA PHE A 116 2.43 -1.21 6.36
C PHE A 116 2.00 0.27 6.32
N ASP A 117 1.65 0.80 7.48
CA ASP A 117 1.00 2.11 7.63
C ASP A 117 2.02 3.17 8.02
N VAL A 118 2.70 3.75 7.03
CA VAL A 118 3.75 4.76 7.26
C VAL A 118 3.18 6.02 7.92
N LYS A 119 1.92 6.34 7.64
CA LYS A 119 1.28 7.57 8.13
C LYS A 119 0.49 7.39 9.42
N SER A 120 0.43 6.18 9.95
CA SER A 120 -0.29 5.87 11.20
C SER A 120 -1.74 6.34 11.18
N ILE A 121 -2.45 6.10 10.06
CA ILE A 121 -3.84 6.55 9.90
C ILE A 121 -4.86 5.58 10.48
N TYR A 122 -4.44 4.35 10.85
CA TYR A 122 -5.33 3.33 11.40
C TYR A 122 -4.99 3.00 12.85
N ASP A 123 -5.98 2.52 13.59
CA ASP A 123 -5.78 2.02 14.95
C ASP A 123 -5.13 0.62 14.90
N PRO A 124 -3.94 0.44 15.50
CA PRO A 124 -3.25 -0.85 15.48
C PRO A 124 -4.08 -2.02 16.03
N LYS A 125 -4.85 -1.78 17.09
CA LYS A 125 -5.67 -2.82 17.74
C LYS A 125 -6.80 -3.27 16.84
N GLU A 126 -7.47 -2.32 16.17
CA GLU A 126 -8.56 -2.62 15.25
C GLU A 126 -8.06 -3.40 14.04
N ILE A 127 -6.93 -3.00 13.47
CA ILE A 127 -6.34 -3.68 12.30
C ILE A 127 -5.87 -5.09 12.68
N ARG A 128 -5.18 -5.25 13.79
CA ARG A 128 -4.75 -6.58 14.26
C ARG A 128 -5.94 -7.47 14.62
N GLY A 129 -7.02 -6.87 15.11
CA GLY A 129 -8.27 -7.57 15.38
C GLY A 129 -8.92 -8.18 14.13
N GLU A 130 -8.61 -7.65 12.95
CA GLU A 130 -9.06 -8.20 11.67
C GLU A 130 -8.16 -9.33 11.14
N GLY A 131 -7.13 -9.72 11.88
CA GLY A 131 -6.22 -10.80 11.49
C GLY A 131 -5.08 -10.37 10.59
N LEU A 132 -4.80 -9.06 10.50
CA LEU A 132 -3.70 -8.53 9.71
C LEU A 132 -2.46 -8.30 10.58
N ALA A 133 -1.28 -8.53 10.02
CA ALA A 133 -0.06 -7.98 10.58
C ALA A 133 -0.06 -6.47 10.32
N TYR A 134 0.43 -5.70 11.27
CA TYR A 134 0.40 -4.24 11.20
C TYR A 134 1.74 -3.66 11.64
N TRP A 135 2.26 -2.76 10.82
CA TRP A 135 3.42 -1.94 11.14
C TRP A 135 3.09 -0.47 10.91
N ASN A 136 3.53 0.38 11.80
CA ASN A 136 3.47 1.84 11.63
C ASN A 136 4.76 2.50 12.08
N LEU A 137 4.95 3.72 11.61
CA LEU A 137 6.12 4.52 11.97
C LEU A 137 5.98 5.11 13.37
#